data_00a19c96fe335e1729aefe094065faee
#
_entry.id   00a19c96fe335e1729aefe094065faee
#
_cell.length_a   1.000
_cell.length_b   1.000
_cell.length_c   1.000
_cell.angle_alpha   90.00
_cell.angle_beta   90.00
_cell.angle_gamma   90.00
#
_symmetry.space_group_name_H-M   'P 1'
#
loop_
_entity.id
_entity.type
_entity.pdbx_description
1 polymer ?
#
loop_
_entity_poly.entity_id
_entity_poly.type
_entity_poly.pdbx_seq_one_letter_code
_entity_poly.pdbx_strand_id
1 'polypeptide(L)'
;MCTIFAKKTTSGILVGRNLDWLQKGGTLHYMPSQRLYGSPTKALFMIEQMGVDKPYEGVNETGLFIGCAVTPIDLNPPPPDDNRDKALKMDELGAIRFVLERATTTQEAVKIMDTISLNNSYLDYFLRIHFLIADSDGNIAFYQSGDQTIFKSLENGPGEVITNFPKSANIGNCRRYNTVSEHFDEVKGMETALKLLEQVKQDDYTIWSAVFNLNSLEVWLCIETDYKITHKFSIQDELKKGYSSLDFGTLKLSDPEIKQQFAAHSYELASSEWVPCLGL
;
A
#
# COMPACT_ATOMS: atom_id res chain seq x y z
N MET A 1 -6.77 -9.21 4.96
CA MET A 1 -7.80 -8.61 4.05
C MET A 1 -7.39 -7.18 3.71
N CYS A 2 -7.95 -6.55 2.69
CA CYS A 2 -7.53 -5.20 2.29
C CYS A 2 -8.69 -4.41 1.68
N THR A 3 -8.55 -3.09 1.64
CA THR A 3 -9.40 -2.20 0.85
C THR A 3 -8.48 -1.21 0.15
N ILE A 4 -8.58 -1.05 -1.17
CA ILE A 4 -7.85 -0.03 -1.93
C ILE A 4 -8.85 0.66 -2.84
N PHE A 5 -8.87 1.98 -2.83
CA PHE A 5 -9.69 2.75 -3.75
C PHE A 5 -8.89 3.87 -4.40
N ALA A 6 -9.34 4.31 -5.56
CA ALA A 6 -8.81 5.48 -6.24
C ALA A 6 -9.94 6.41 -6.67
N LYS A 7 -9.72 7.73 -6.53
CA LYS A 7 -10.71 8.77 -6.81
C LYS A 7 -10.06 10.01 -7.38
N LYS A 8 -10.62 10.55 -8.45
CA LYS A 8 -10.27 11.90 -8.93
C LYS A 8 -10.99 12.95 -8.10
N THR A 9 -10.25 13.93 -7.62
CA THR A 9 -10.76 15.10 -6.88
C THR A 9 -10.20 16.39 -7.47
N THR A 10 -10.65 17.53 -6.97
CA THR A 10 -10.09 18.83 -7.38
C THR A 10 -8.64 19.02 -6.94
N SER A 11 -8.17 18.27 -5.94
CA SER A 11 -6.79 18.32 -5.45
C SER A 11 -5.86 17.28 -6.12
N GLY A 12 -6.38 16.47 -7.02
CA GLY A 12 -5.61 15.44 -7.73
C GLY A 12 -6.24 14.05 -7.61
N ILE A 13 -5.49 13.05 -8.03
CA ILE A 13 -5.84 11.64 -7.93
C ILE A 13 -5.45 11.15 -6.53
N LEU A 14 -6.46 10.72 -5.77
CA LEU A 14 -6.27 10.14 -4.45
C LEU A 14 -6.38 8.62 -4.51
N VAL A 15 -5.46 7.96 -3.83
CA VAL A 15 -5.55 6.52 -3.56
C VAL A 15 -5.61 6.32 -2.06
N GLY A 16 -6.65 5.62 -1.59
CA GLY A 16 -6.81 5.26 -0.18
C GLY A 16 -6.65 3.76 0.02
N ARG A 17 -5.98 3.36 1.11
CA ARG A 17 -5.74 1.96 1.42
C ARG A 17 -5.87 1.65 2.90
N ASN A 18 -6.57 0.55 3.23
CA ASN A 18 -6.43 -0.18 4.49
C ASN A 18 -5.68 -1.49 4.22
N LEU A 19 -4.56 -1.71 4.90
CA LEU A 19 -3.97 -3.03 5.02
C LEU A 19 -4.55 -3.73 6.25
N ASP A 20 -5.25 -4.82 6.02
CA ASP A 20 -5.82 -5.64 7.09
C ASP A 20 -5.08 -6.99 7.12
N TRP A 21 -4.29 -7.22 8.17
CA TRP A 21 -3.45 -8.41 8.32
C TRP A 21 -3.36 -8.85 9.78
N LEU A 22 -2.73 -10.00 10.04
CA LEU A 22 -2.55 -10.54 11.39
C LEU A 22 -1.34 -9.96 12.10
N GLN A 23 -0.25 -9.74 11.35
CA GLN A 23 1.01 -9.25 11.88
C GLN A 23 0.96 -7.72 11.97
N LYS A 24 1.22 -7.18 13.17
CA LYS A 24 1.33 -5.73 13.39
C LYS A 24 2.70 -5.20 12.99
N GLY A 25 2.79 -3.88 12.85
CA GLY A 25 4.01 -3.18 12.47
C GLY A 25 4.10 -2.92 10.98
N GLY A 26 5.18 -2.30 10.57
CA GLY A 26 5.49 -1.95 9.19
C GLY A 26 6.62 -0.95 9.14
N THR A 27 7.19 -0.78 7.95
CA THR A 27 8.28 0.16 7.70
C THR A 27 7.98 0.97 6.44
N LEU A 28 8.19 2.29 6.53
CA LEU A 28 8.20 3.19 5.39
C LEU A 28 9.62 3.25 4.82
N HIS A 29 9.75 3.27 3.50
CA HIS A 29 11.01 3.47 2.82
C HIS A 29 10.91 4.63 1.83
N TYR A 30 11.87 5.53 1.88
CA TYR A 30 12.12 6.58 0.89
C TYR A 30 13.41 6.22 0.15
N MET A 31 13.28 5.84 -1.11
CA MET A 31 14.40 5.39 -1.93
C MET A 31 14.63 6.40 -3.05
N PRO A 32 15.73 7.16 -3.03
CA PRO A 32 16.07 8.04 -4.14
C PRO A 32 16.37 7.23 -5.40
N SER A 33 16.26 7.87 -6.56
CA SER A 33 16.66 7.25 -7.82
C SER A 33 18.11 6.75 -7.77
N GLN A 34 18.33 5.59 -8.35
CA GLN A 34 19.65 4.94 -8.37
C GLN A 34 19.99 4.50 -9.79
N ARG A 35 21.22 4.07 -10.02
CA ARG A 35 21.62 3.36 -11.23
C ARG A 35 21.83 1.89 -10.90
N LEU A 36 20.87 1.07 -11.32
CA LEU A 36 21.01 -0.38 -11.22
C LEU A 36 21.33 -0.93 -12.61
N TYR A 37 22.42 -1.67 -12.70
CA TYR A 37 22.89 -2.29 -13.96
C TYR A 37 22.97 -1.31 -15.14
N GLY A 38 23.39 -0.06 -14.88
CA GLY A 38 23.55 0.95 -15.90
C GLY A 38 22.27 1.72 -16.27
N SER A 39 21.11 1.30 -15.82
CA SER A 39 19.82 1.98 -16.04
C SER A 39 19.40 2.78 -14.82
N PRO A 40 18.90 4.03 -14.99
CA PRO A 40 18.34 4.79 -13.87
C PRO A 40 17.04 4.13 -13.39
N THR A 41 16.87 4.04 -12.07
CA THR A 41 15.58 3.71 -11.46
C THR A 41 14.87 4.99 -11.04
N LYS A 42 13.55 4.92 -10.90
CA LYS A 42 12.77 6.01 -10.31
C LYS A 42 12.93 6.04 -8.79
N ALA A 43 12.78 7.23 -8.21
CA ALA A 43 12.67 7.36 -6.76
C ALA A 43 11.31 6.84 -6.28
N LEU A 44 11.29 6.19 -5.10
CA LEU A 44 10.14 5.46 -4.56
C LEU A 44 9.84 5.84 -3.13
N PHE A 45 8.56 5.82 -2.79
CA PHE A 45 8.04 5.64 -1.44
C PHE A 45 7.30 4.30 -1.36
N MET A 46 7.57 3.52 -0.33
CA MET A 46 6.97 2.19 -0.16
C MET A 46 6.64 1.90 1.30
N ILE A 47 5.63 1.03 1.51
CA ILE A 47 5.25 0.50 2.82
C ILE A 47 5.32 -1.03 2.77
N GLU A 48 5.98 -1.64 3.78
CA GLU A 48 6.21 -3.08 3.82
C GLU A 48 6.20 -3.64 5.25
N GLN A 49 6.18 -4.98 5.36
CA GLN A 49 6.38 -5.75 6.59
C GLN A 49 7.40 -6.90 6.41
N MET A 50 7.89 -7.12 5.20
CA MET A 50 8.70 -8.29 4.85
C MET A 50 10.07 -7.92 4.28
N GLY A 51 10.45 -6.65 4.43
CA GLY A 51 11.70 -6.11 3.92
C GLY A 51 11.53 -5.27 2.65
N VAL A 52 12.49 -4.39 2.43
CA VAL A 52 12.47 -3.34 1.39
C VAL A 52 12.22 -3.85 -0.04
N ASP A 53 12.49 -5.12 -0.31
CA ASP A 53 12.27 -5.73 -1.62
C ASP A 53 10.84 -6.26 -1.82
N LYS A 54 10.00 -6.20 -0.77
CA LYS A 54 8.66 -6.80 -0.74
C LYS A 54 7.60 -5.85 -0.20
N PRO A 55 7.41 -4.69 -0.84
CA PRO A 55 6.38 -3.75 -0.42
C PRO A 55 4.97 -4.30 -0.69
N TYR A 56 4.02 -3.94 0.18
CA TYR A 56 2.60 -4.18 -0.08
C TYR A 56 1.99 -3.10 -0.97
N GLU A 57 2.63 -1.93 -0.99
CA GLU A 57 2.25 -0.78 -1.80
C GLU A 57 3.38 0.21 -1.92
N GLY A 58 3.28 1.08 -2.91
CA GLY A 58 4.19 2.20 -3.08
C GLY A 58 3.76 3.16 -4.17
N VAL A 59 4.45 4.29 -4.22
CA VAL A 59 4.31 5.29 -5.27
C VAL A 59 5.70 5.77 -5.70
N ASN A 60 5.90 6.00 -6.97
CA ASN A 60 7.14 6.57 -7.48
C ASN A 60 7.05 8.08 -7.70
N GLU A 61 8.19 8.70 -8.02
CA GLU A 61 8.33 10.14 -8.24
C GLU A 61 7.46 10.72 -9.37
N THR A 62 6.90 9.88 -10.24
CA THR A 62 5.99 10.29 -11.31
C THR A 62 4.51 10.19 -10.93
N GLY A 63 4.21 9.76 -9.70
CA GLY A 63 2.85 9.55 -9.23
C GLY A 63 2.20 8.25 -9.73
N LEU A 64 3.00 7.25 -10.10
CA LEU A 64 2.51 5.90 -10.33
C LEU A 64 2.43 5.15 -9.00
N PHE A 65 1.25 4.69 -8.65
CA PHE A 65 0.94 3.88 -7.47
C PHE A 65 0.67 2.43 -7.86
N ILE A 66 1.15 1.50 -7.03
CA ILE A 66 0.77 0.09 -7.06
C ILE A 66 0.50 -0.38 -5.64
N GLY A 67 -0.67 -0.98 -5.42
CA GLY A 67 -1.01 -1.63 -4.16
C GLY A 67 -1.67 -2.97 -4.41
N CYS A 68 -1.43 -3.95 -3.52
CA CYS A 68 -1.94 -5.30 -3.66
C CYS A 68 -3.01 -5.65 -2.62
N ALA A 69 -3.90 -6.55 -2.99
CA ALA A 69 -4.84 -7.19 -2.09
C ALA A 69 -4.91 -8.69 -2.38
N VAL A 70 -5.14 -9.48 -1.33
CA VAL A 70 -5.27 -10.93 -1.44
C VAL A 70 -6.68 -11.29 -1.86
N THR A 71 -6.83 -12.21 -2.79
CA THR A 71 -8.10 -12.84 -3.15
C THR A 71 -8.06 -14.32 -2.79
N PRO A 72 -9.16 -14.91 -2.25
CA PRO A 72 -9.27 -16.36 -2.11
C PRO A 72 -9.09 -17.01 -3.48
N ILE A 73 -8.35 -18.11 -3.54
CA ILE A 73 -8.38 -18.98 -4.70
C ILE A 73 -9.73 -19.68 -4.68
N ASP A 74 -10.55 -19.45 -5.68
CA ASP A 74 -11.68 -20.32 -5.93
C ASP A 74 -11.18 -21.75 -6.08
N LEU A 75 -12.02 -22.71 -5.68
CA LEU A 75 -11.70 -24.16 -5.68
C LEU A 75 -11.26 -24.71 -7.06
N ASN A 76 -11.32 -23.90 -8.09
CA ASN A 76 -10.70 -24.15 -9.38
C ASN A 76 -9.42 -23.29 -9.48
N PRO A 77 -8.23 -23.86 -9.20
CA PRO A 77 -7.00 -23.16 -9.50
C PRO A 77 -7.03 -22.79 -10.98
N PRO A 78 -6.61 -21.59 -11.36
CA PRO A 78 -6.43 -21.28 -12.75
C PRO A 78 -5.45 -22.30 -13.35
N PRO A 79 -5.51 -22.52 -14.65
CA PRO A 79 -4.48 -23.29 -15.32
C PRO A 79 -3.13 -22.73 -14.86
N PRO A 80 -2.14 -23.58 -14.57
CA PRO A 80 -0.81 -23.12 -14.22
C PRO A 80 -0.42 -22.09 -15.25
N ASP A 81 0.03 -20.92 -14.78
CA ASP A 81 0.45 -19.85 -15.65
C ASP A 81 1.46 -20.43 -16.64
N ASP A 82 1.08 -20.56 -17.89
CA ASP A 82 1.88 -21.17 -18.95
C ASP A 82 3.04 -20.23 -19.37
N ASN A 83 3.36 -19.28 -18.49
CA ASN A 83 4.45 -18.32 -18.59
C ASN A 83 5.82 -18.93 -18.26
N ARG A 84 5.99 -20.24 -18.45
CA ARG A 84 7.28 -20.92 -18.28
C ARG A 84 8.39 -20.33 -19.14
N ASP A 85 8.03 -19.63 -20.21
CA ASP A 85 8.96 -18.96 -21.12
C ASP A 85 9.29 -17.51 -20.75
N LYS A 86 8.63 -16.91 -19.75
CA LYS A 86 8.99 -15.57 -19.28
C LYS A 86 10.37 -15.60 -18.59
N ALA A 87 11.26 -14.75 -19.08
CA ALA A 87 12.65 -14.71 -18.64
C ALA A 87 12.82 -14.27 -17.19
N LEU A 88 11.85 -13.51 -16.64
CA LEU A 88 11.92 -12.92 -15.31
C LEU A 88 10.89 -13.58 -14.38
N LYS A 89 11.39 -14.21 -13.31
CA LYS A 89 10.56 -14.84 -12.29
C LYS A 89 10.72 -14.07 -10.99
N MET A 90 9.63 -13.67 -10.36
CA MET A 90 9.65 -13.04 -9.03
C MET A 90 8.33 -13.26 -8.31
N ASP A 91 8.34 -13.01 -7.01
CA ASP A 91 7.10 -12.99 -6.23
C ASP A 91 6.29 -11.69 -6.49
N GLU A 92 5.03 -11.72 -6.12
CA GLU A 92 4.09 -10.64 -6.40
C GLU A 92 4.49 -9.34 -5.68
N LEU A 93 5.05 -9.41 -4.48
CA LEU A 93 5.47 -8.22 -3.74
C LEU A 93 6.74 -7.61 -4.35
N GLY A 94 7.70 -8.45 -4.74
CA GLY A 94 8.90 -8.01 -5.46
C GLY A 94 8.56 -7.33 -6.80
N ALA A 95 7.50 -7.78 -7.46
CA ALA A 95 7.02 -7.16 -8.70
C ALA A 95 6.55 -5.71 -8.50
N ILE A 96 5.96 -5.37 -7.35
CA ILE A 96 5.55 -3.98 -7.02
C ILE A 96 6.76 -3.05 -7.12
N ARG A 97 7.83 -3.36 -6.37
CA ARG A 97 9.04 -2.55 -6.39
C ARG A 97 9.67 -2.50 -7.79
N PHE A 98 9.82 -3.65 -8.44
CA PHE A 98 10.43 -3.76 -9.75
C PHE A 98 9.73 -2.90 -10.80
N VAL A 99 8.40 -2.88 -10.79
CA VAL A 99 7.59 -2.09 -11.73
C VAL A 99 7.66 -0.60 -11.39
N LEU A 100 7.52 -0.22 -10.10
CA LEU A 100 7.60 1.17 -9.66
C LEU A 100 8.95 1.83 -10.00
N GLU A 101 10.04 1.07 -9.95
CA GLU A 101 11.38 1.55 -10.34
C GLU A 101 11.48 1.90 -11.82
N ARG A 102 10.58 1.41 -12.69
CA ARG A 102 10.73 1.42 -14.15
C ARG A 102 9.60 2.12 -14.89
N ALA A 103 8.37 1.94 -14.45
CA ALA A 103 7.18 2.47 -15.12
C ALA A 103 6.89 3.91 -14.73
N THR A 104 6.31 4.68 -15.66
CA THR A 104 5.81 6.04 -15.46
C THR A 104 4.28 6.07 -15.44
N THR A 105 3.66 5.21 -16.22
CA THR A 105 2.21 5.18 -16.43
C THR A 105 1.62 3.80 -16.10
N THR A 106 0.33 3.78 -15.88
CA THR A 106 -0.44 2.54 -15.69
C THR A 106 -0.23 1.54 -16.83
N GLN A 107 -0.19 2.01 -18.08
CA GLN A 107 0.01 1.16 -19.25
C GLN A 107 1.42 0.57 -19.30
N GLU A 108 2.45 1.36 -18.96
CA GLU A 108 3.82 0.86 -18.85
C GLU A 108 3.96 -0.18 -17.74
N ALA A 109 3.32 0.08 -16.59
CA ALA A 109 3.31 -0.84 -15.46
C ALA A 109 2.74 -2.22 -15.86
N VAL A 110 1.58 -2.24 -16.52
CA VAL A 110 0.97 -3.48 -17.00
C VAL A 110 1.87 -4.20 -18.02
N LYS A 111 2.45 -3.47 -18.97
CA LYS A 111 3.39 -4.06 -19.94
C LYS A 111 4.58 -4.74 -19.25
N ILE A 112 5.12 -4.14 -18.19
CA ILE A 112 6.22 -4.73 -17.42
C ILE A 112 5.71 -5.95 -16.64
N MET A 113 4.55 -5.87 -15.98
CA MET A 113 3.94 -7.02 -15.28
C MET A 113 3.74 -8.22 -16.21
N ASP A 114 3.34 -7.98 -17.45
CA ASP A 114 3.14 -9.04 -18.45
C ASP A 114 4.44 -9.76 -18.84
N THR A 115 5.61 -9.17 -18.60
CA THR A 115 6.92 -9.81 -18.83
C THR A 115 7.39 -10.66 -17.65
N ILE A 116 6.71 -10.58 -16.51
CA ILE A 116 7.08 -11.24 -15.27
C ILE A 116 6.24 -12.51 -15.09
N SER A 117 6.91 -13.62 -14.81
CA SER A 117 6.24 -14.80 -14.26
C SER A 117 6.12 -14.63 -12.75
N LEU A 118 4.91 -14.29 -12.29
CA LEU A 118 4.62 -14.13 -10.87
C LEU A 118 4.55 -15.51 -10.21
N ASN A 119 5.37 -15.71 -9.20
CA ASN A 119 5.44 -16.96 -8.45
C ASN A 119 4.95 -16.73 -7.02
N ASN A 120 3.75 -17.22 -6.72
CA ASN A 120 3.14 -17.11 -5.40
C ASN A 120 3.85 -17.99 -4.37
N SER A 121 5.04 -17.57 -3.94
CA SER A 121 5.89 -18.35 -3.02
C SER A 121 5.63 -18.12 -1.54
N TYR A 122 4.83 -17.09 -1.18
CA TYR A 122 4.63 -16.64 0.21
C TYR A 122 3.24 -16.91 0.78
N LEU A 123 2.26 -17.06 -0.08
CA LEU A 123 0.91 -17.35 0.34
C LEU A 123 0.65 -18.81 0.00
N ASP A 124 0.21 -19.58 0.99
CA ASP A 124 -0.25 -20.94 0.76
C ASP A 124 -1.09 -21.00 -0.52
N TYR A 125 -1.05 -22.10 -1.22
CA TYR A 125 -1.69 -22.36 -2.53
C TYR A 125 -3.16 -21.92 -2.66
N PHE A 126 -3.76 -21.39 -1.61
CA PHE A 126 -5.17 -20.98 -1.52
C PHE A 126 -5.42 -19.48 -1.72
N LEU A 127 -4.37 -18.65 -1.90
CA LEU A 127 -4.52 -17.22 -2.01
C LEU A 127 -3.85 -16.71 -3.30
N ARG A 128 -4.48 -15.75 -3.95
CA ARG A 128 -3.93 -15.00 -5.08
C ARG A 128 -3.77 -13.54 -4.69
N ILE A 129 -2.93 -12.86 -5.41
CA ILE A 129 -2.78 -11.41 -5.29
C ILE A 129 -3.32 -10.75 -6.55
N HIS A 130 -4.11 -9.71 -6.37
CA HIS A 130 -4.45 -8.78 -7.41
C HIS A 130 -3.98 -7.37 -7.05
N PHE A 131 -3.81 -6.53 -8.06
CA PHE A 131 -3.23 -5.21 -7.92
C PHE A 131 -4.20 -4.14 -8.40
N LEU A 132 -4.24 -3.02 -7.68
CA LEU A 132 -4.70 -1.75 -8.21
C LEU A 132 -3.47 -0.94 -8.58
N ILE A 133 -3.39 -0.54 -9.85
CA ILE A 133 -2.35 0.32 -10.40
C ILE A 133 -3.05 1.62 -10.80
N ALA A 134 -2.51 2.77 -10.37
CA ALA A 134 -3.09 4.07 -10.70
C ALA A 134 -1.97 5.09 -10.98
N ASP A 135 -2.19 6.01 -11.91
CA ASP A 135 -1.25 7.09 -12.20
C ASP A 135 -1.86 8.49 -11.94
N SER A 136 -1.00 9.49 -11.94
CA SER A 136 -1.36 10.90 -11.71
C SER A 136 -2.27 11.50 -12.79
N ASP A 137 -2.42 10.84 -13.93
CA ASP A 137 -3.36 11.22 -15.01
C ASP A 137 -4.75 10.62 -14.79
N GLY A 138 -4.93 9.75 -13.79
CA GLY A 138 -6.19 9.11 -13.43
C GLY A 138 -6.50 7.85 -14.23
N ASN A 139 -5.50 7.26 -14.89
CA ASN A 139 -5.65 5.92 -15.44
C ASN A 139 -5.51 4.87 -14.35
N ILE A 140 -6.31 3.81 -14.45
CA ILE A 140 -6.32 2.69 -13.51
C ILE A 140 -6.23 1.38 -14.27
N ALA A 141 -5.51 0.41 -13.71
CA ALA A 141 -5.57 -0.98 -14.11
C ALA A 141 -5.82 -1.88 -12.88
N PHE A 142 -6.66 -2.86 -13.06
CA PHE A 142 -6.80 -4.00 -12.17
C PHE A 142 -6.06 -5.17 -12.81
N TYR A 143 -4.97 -5.58 -12.18
CA TYR A 143 -4.09 -6.62 -12.67
C TYR A 143 -4.13 -7.85 -11.74
N GLN A 144 -4.32 -9.01 -12.32
CA GLN A 144 -4.19 -10.30 -11.64
C GLN A 144 -3.59 -11.28 -12.64
N SER A 145 -2.55 -12.00 -12.23
CA SER A 145 -1.89 -12.96 -13.11
C SER A 145 -2.86 -14.03 -13.62
N GLY A 146 -2.85 -14.28 -14.93
CA GLY A 146 -3.75 -15.24 -15.58
C GLY A 146 -5.16 -14.71 -15.88
N ASP A 147 -5.53 -13.51 -15.42
CA ASP A 147 -6.80 -12.89 -15.75
C ASP A 147 -6.63 -11.76 -16.78
N GLN A 148 -7.71 -11.40 -17.44
CA GLN A 148 -7.69 -10.23 -18.32
C GLN A 148 -7.54 -8.95 -17.50
N THR A 149 -6.53 -8.13 -17.81
CA THR A 149 -6.35 -6.82 -17.20
C THR A 149 -7.51 -5.88 -17.57
N ILE A 150 -8.09 -5.26 -16.55
CA ILE A 150 -9.20 -4.31 -16.72
C ILE A 150 -8.65 -2.89 -16.58
N PHE A 151 -8.69 -2.11 -17.67
CA PHE A 151 -8.33 -0.69 -17.64
C PHE A 151 -9.55 0.18 -17.43
N LYS A 152 -9.39 1.24 -16.64
CA LYS A 152 -10.39 2.27 -16.34
C LYS A 152 -9.77 3.66 -16.38
N SER A 153 -10.61 4.69 -16.43
CA SER A 153 -10.23 6.09 -16.26
C SER A 153 -11.12 6.71 -15.18
N LEU A 154 -10.52 7.49 -14.30
CA LEU A 154 -11.22 8.26 -13.27
C LEU A 154 -11.83 9.57 -13.77
N GLU A 155 -11.62 9.93 -15.05
CA GLU A 155 -12.11 11.21 -15.61
C GLU A 155 -13.64 11.37 -15.47
N ASN A 156 -14.39 10.29 -15.72
CA ASN A 156 -15.85 10.32 -15.82
C ASN A 156 -16.54 9.37 -14.83
N GLY A 157 -15.82 8.86 -13.83
CA GLY A 157 -16.33 7.87 -12.89
C GLY A 157 -16.40 8.37 -11.45
N PRO A 158 -17.23 7.72 -10.60
CA PRO A 158 -17.32 8.06 -9.17
C PRO A 158 -16.02 7.75 -8.41
N GLY A 159 -15.23 6.83 -8.90
CA GLY A 159 -14.04 6.22 -8.30
C GLY A 159 -14.03 4.73 -8.55
N GLU A 160 -12.93 4.08 -8.18
CA GLU A 160 -12.77 2.63 -8.32
C GLU A 160 -12.24 2.03 -7.02
N VAL A 161 -12.69 0.82 -6.70
CA VAL A 161 -12.31 0.12 -5.46
C VAL A 161 -12.04 -1.35 -5.72
N ILE A 162 -11.06 -1.90 -5.01
CA ILE A 162 -10.85 -3.35 -4.85
C ILE A 162 -10.84 -3.71 -3.37
N THR A 163 -11.23 -4.95 -3.09
CA THR A 163 -11.09 -5.57 -1.78
C THR A 163 -10.52 -6.99 -1.96
N ASN A 164 -11.07 -8.02 -1.31
CA ASN A 164 -10.51 -9.36 -1.34
C ASN A 164 -11.29 -10.32 -2.26
N PHE A 165 -11.72 -9.86 -3.41
CA PHE A 165 -12.31 -10.69 -4.46
C PHE A 165 -11.88 -10.17 -5.84
N PRO A 166 -11.81 -11.05 -6.86
CA PRO A 166 -11.43 -10.65 -8.22
C PRO A 166 -12.36 -9.58 -8.75
N LYS A 167 -11.82 -8.56 -9.42
CA LYS A 167 -12.63 -7.46 -10.00
C LYS A 167 -13.63 -7.97 -11.05
N SER A 168 -13.32 -9.10 -11.67
CA SER A 168 -14.21 -9.80 -12.62
C SER A 168 -15.39 -10.52 -11.95
N ALA A 169 -15.31 -10.78 -10.63
CA ALA A 169 -16.35 -11.47 -9.90
C ALA A 169 -17.41 -10.48 -9.39
N ASN A 170 -18.67 -10.74 -9.70
CA ASN A 170 -19.79 -9.97 -9.17
C ASN A 170 -20.15 -10.47 -7.77
N ILE A 171 -19.39 -10.04 -6.75
CA ILE A 171 -19.62 -10.42 -5.36
C ILE A 171 -20.37 -9.29 -4.64
N GLY A 172 -21.71 -9.34 -4.68
CA GLY A 172 -22.58 -8.29 -4.14
C GLY A 172 -22.57 -8.07 -2.61
N ASN A 173 -21.82 -8.89 -1.82
CA ASN A 173 -21.97 -8.91 -0.36
C ASN A 173 -20.71 -8.46 0.41
N CYS A 174 -19.76 -7.77 -0.21
CA CYS A 174 -18.64 -7.20 0.54
C CYS A 174 -19.01 -5.83 1.10
N ARG A 175 -19.27 -5.75 2.42
CA ARG A 175 -19.61 -4.50 3.11
C ARG A 175 -18.61 -3.37 2.79
N ARG A 176 -17.30 -3.64 2.86
CA ARG A 176 -16.25 -2.64 2.62
C ARG A 176 -16.30 -2.09 1.20
N TYR A 177 -16.47 -2.97 0.21
CA TYR A 177 -16.61 -2.59 -1.19
C TYR A 177 -17.84 -1.71 -1.40
N ASN A 178 -19.00 -2.12 -0.87
CA ASN A 178 -20.25 -1.39 -1.02
C ASN A 178 -20.16 -0.01 -0.34
N THR A 179 -19.70 0.04 0.92
CA THR A 179 -19.52 1.30 1.64
C THR A 179 -18.63 2.29 0.87
N VAL A 180 -17.47 1.84 0.36
CA VAL A 180 -16.59 2.73 -0.42
C VAL A 180 -17.28 3.19 -1.70
N SER A 181 -17.95 2.28 -2.43
CA SER A 181 -18.61 2.61 -3.69
C SER A 181 -19.77 3.62 -3.50
N GLU A 182 -20.51 3.50 -2.41
CA GLU A 182 -21.64 4.38 -2.09
C GLU A 182 -21.21 5.77 -1.61
N HIS A 183 -20.02 5.91 -1.01
CA HIS A 183 -19.54 7.15 -0.40
C HIS A 183 -18.42 7.85 -1.18
N PHE A 184 -18.16 7.47 -2.42
CA PHE A 184 -17.15 8.17 -3.25
C PHE A 184 -17.42 9.68 -3.38
N ASP A 185 -18.67 10.10 -3.40
CA ASP A 185 -19.02 11.51 -3.52
C ASP A 185 -18.64 12.35 -2.29
N GLU A 186 -18.38 11.72 -1.16
CA GLU A 186 -17.90 12.37 0.07
C GLU A 186 -16.38 12.61 0.03
N VAL A 187 -15.63 11.90 -0.82
CA VAL A 187 -14.18 12.05 -0.94
C VAL A 187 -13.87 13.31 -1.76
N LYS A 188 -13.46 14.36 -1.05
CA LYS A 188 -13.08 15.66 -1.64
C LYS A 188 -11.60 15.99 -1.46
N GLY A 189 -10.87 15.28 -0.60
CA GLY A 189 -9.47 15.48 -0.29
C GLY A 189 -8.94 14.41 0.67
N MET A 190 -7.69 14.55 1.08
CA MET A 190 -6.98 13.56 1.91
C MET A 190 -7.72 13.24 3.21
N GLU A 191 -8.26 14.25 3.91
CA GLU A 191 -8.99 14.05 5.17
C GLU A 191 -10.26 13.22 4.99
N THR A 192 -11.06 13.54 3.97
CA THR A 192 -12.31 12.81 3.70
C THR A 192 -12.04 11.40 3.17
N ALA A 193 -10.92 11.19 2.47
CA ALA A 193 -10.45 9.88 2.07
C ALA A 193 -10.07 9.02 3.31
N LEU A 194 -9.36 9.59 4.30
CA LEU A 194 -9.08 8.90 5.57
C LEU A 194 -10.36 8.58 6.34
N LYS A 195 -11.34 9.49 6.39
CA LYS A 195 -12.64 9.22 7.04
C LYS A 195 -13.36 8.05 6.37
N LEU A 196 -13.29 7.93 5.05
CA LEU A 196 -13.87 6.77 4.35
C LEU A 196 -13.13 5.48 4.68
N LEU A 197 -11.79 5.51 4.80
CA LEU A 197 -11.01 4.34 5.26
C LEU A 197 -11.37 3.95 6.70
N GLU A 198 -11.61 4.91 7.57
CA GLU A 198 -12.05 4.66 8.95
C GLU A 198 -13.40 3.93 9.01
N GLN A 199 -14.36 4.26 8.13
CA GLN A 199 -15.67 3.59 8.06
C GLN A 199 -15.57 2.12 7.66
N VAL A 200 -14.52 1.75 6.92
CA VAL A 200 -14.32 0.40 6.39
C VAL A 200 -13.14 -0.34 7.05
N LYS A 201 -12.58 0.22 8.11
CA LYS A 201 -11.54 -0.44 8.91
C LYS A 201 -12.04 -1.75 9.51
N GLN A 202 -11.13 -2.62 9.85
CA GLN A 202 -11.37 -3.85 10.59
C GLN A 202 -10.61 -3.76 11.92
N ASP A 203 -11.32 -3.53 13.02
CA ASP A 203 -10.78 -3.06 14.30
C ASP A 203 -9.52 -3.79 14.79
N ASP A 204 -9.47 -5.11 14.68
CA ASP A 204 -8.32 -5.90 15.14
C ASP A 204 -7.29 -6.20 14.04
N TYR A 205 -7.58 -5.88 12.78
CA TYR A 205 -6.81 -6.33 11.63
C TYR A 205 -6.24 -5.20 10.78
N THR A 206 -6.80 -3.99 10.83
CA THR A 206 -6.23 -2.84 10.08
C THR A 206 -4.91 -2.42 10.71
N ILE A 207 -3.81 -2.69 10.01
CA ILE A 207 -2.44 -2.41 10.45
C ILE A 207 -2.05 -0.97 10.13
N TRP A 208 -2.46 -0.49 8.96
CA TRP A 208 -2.36 0.91 8.61
C TRP A 208 -3.46 1.32 7.63
N SER A 209 -3.72 2.61 7.65
CA SER A 209 -4.54 3.30 6.65
C SER A 209 -3.70 4.41 6.03
N ALA A 210 -3.56 4.38 4.73
CA ALA A 210 -2.79 5.38 3.99
C ALA A 210 -3.62 6.02 2.90
N VAL A 211 -3.45 7.33 2.73
CA VAL A 211 -3.99 8.08 1.59
C VAL A 211 -2.83 8.74 0.87
N PHE A 212 -2.76 8.51 -0.42
CA PHE A 212 -1.76 9.08 -1.33
C PHE A 212 -2.42 10.10 -2.25
N ASN A 213 -1.82 11.25 -2.42
CA ASN A 213 -2.12 12.15 -3.52
C ASN A 213 -1.05 11.99 -4.59
N LEU A 214 -1.42 11.43 -5.74
CA LEU A 214 -0.47 11.06 -6.79
C LEU A 214 0.10 12.28 -7.54
N ASN A 215 -0.58 13.43 -7.48
CA ASN A 215 -0.14 14.65 -8.14
C ASN A 215 0.79 15.51 -7.25
N SER A 216 0.45 15.64 -5.95
CA SER A 216 1.30 16.41 -5.02
C SER A 216 2.40 15.56 -4.36
N LEU A 217 2.34 14.23 -4.50
CA LEU A 217 3.23 13.27 -3.82
C LEU A 217 3.22 13.46 -2.30
N GLU A 218 2.03 13.64 -1.75
CA GLU A 218 1.78 13.61 -0.32
C GLU A 218 1.23 12.25 0.11
N VAL A 219 1.62 11.80 1.29
CA VAL A 219 1.03 10.63 1.94
C VAL A 219 0.62 10.96 3.36
N TRP A 220 -0.61 10.57 3.72
CA TRP A 220 -1.13 10.63 5.07
C TRP A 220 -1.34 9.22 5.58
N LEU A 221 -0.80 8.93 6.76
CA LEU A 221 -0.75 7.59 7.34
C LEU A 221 -1.34 7.61 8.75
N CYS A 222 -2.26 6.69 9.01
CA CYS A 222 -2.71 6.32 10.34
C CYS A 222 -2.23 4.88 10.63
N ILE A 223 -1.65 4.67 11.80
CA ILE A 223 -1.10 3.38 12.21
C ILE A 223 -2.14 2.66 13.06
N GLU A 224 -2.37 1.38 12.71
CA GLU A 224 -3.44 0.58 13.29
C GLU A 224 -4.80 1.26 13.07
N THR A 225 -5.67 1.30 14.06
CA THR A 225 -6.99 1.94 13.96
C THR A 225 -7.06 3.30 14.65
N ASP A 226 -5.91 3.91 14.93
CA ASP A 226 -5.82 5.22 15.57
C ASP A 226 -5.85 6.35 14.53
N TYR A 227 -7.07 6.75 14.15
CA TYR A 227 -7.28 7.85 13.21
C TYR A 227 -7.18 9.25 13.86
N LYS A 228 -6.97 9.32 15.18
CA LYS A 228 -6.71 10.61 15.87
C LYS A 228 -5.33 11.14 15.54
N ILE A 229 -4.40 10.24 15.24
CA ILE A 229 -3.01 10.56 14.92
C ILE A 229 -2.80 10.30 13.43
N THR A 230 -2.55 11.36 12.68
CA THR A 230 -2.23 11.29 11.25
C THR A 230 -0.81 11.77 11.01
N HIS A 231 0.05 10.87 10.55
CA HIS A 231 1.40 11.20 10.10
C HIS A 231 1.33 11.68 8.65
N LYS A 232 1.87 12.87 8.38
CA LYS A 232 1.81 13.52 7.06
C LYS A 232 3.20 13.69 6.51
N PHE A 233 3.43 13.24 5.30
CA PHE A 233 4.74 13.30 4.65
C PHE A 233 4.61 13.90 3.25
N SER A 234 5.56 14.77 2.89
CA SER A 234 5.87 15.11 1.51
C SER A 234 6.91 14.12 1.01
N ILE A 235 6.53 13.25 0.08
CA ILE A 235 7.44 12.24 -0.47
C ILE A 235 8.62 12.91 -1.16
N GLN A 236 8.38 13.99 -1.89
CA GLN A 236 9.45 14.74 -2.56
C GLN A 236 10.48 15.29 -1.59
N ASP A 237 10.04 15.85 -0.44
CA ASP A 237 10.95 16.43 0.54
C ASP A 237 11.74 15.36 1.29
N GLU A 238 11.13 14.20 1.56
CA GLU A 238 11.83 13.08 2.16
C GLU A 238 12.87 12.48 1.20
N LEU A 239 12.54 12.32 -0.08
CA LEU A 239 13.47 11.79 -1.08
C LEU A 239 14.72 12.68 -1.28
N LYS A 240 14.61 14.00 -1.09
CA LYS A 240 15.77 14.94 -1.13
C LYS A 240 16.79 14.67 -0.03
N LYS A 241 16.38 14.04 1.07
CA LYS A 241 17.25 13.69 2.21
C LYS A 241 18.11 12.46 1.94
N GLY A 242 17.88 11.74 0.84
CA GLY A 242 18.50 10.47 0.51
C GLY A 242 17.66 9.27 0.98
N TYR A 243 18.28 8.08 0.98
CA TYR A 243 17.60 6.90 1.50
C TYR A 243 17.30 7.04 2.99
N SER A 244 16.07 6.76 3.36
CA SER A 244 15.66 6.68 4.76
C SER A 244 14.55 5.64 4.94
N SER A 245 14.46 5.12 6.16
CA SER A 245 13.38 4.22 6.57
C SER A 245 12.86 4.62 7.95
N LEU A 246 11.55 4.46 8.16
CA LEU A 246 10.88 4.77 9.41
C LEU A 246 10.02 3.58 9.80
N ASP A 247 10.36 2.96 10.91
CA ASP A 247 9.55 1.91 11.52
C ASP A 247 8.31 2.50 12.21
N PHE A 248 7.18 1.80 12.16
CA PHE A 248 5.93 2.25 12.78
C PHE A 248 6.03 2.42 14.30
N GLY A 249 6.83 1.59 14.96
CA GLY A 249 7.10 1.78 16.40
C GLY A 249 7.77 3.11 16.68
N THR A 250 8.73 3.51 15.84
CA THR A 250 9.39 4.82 15.94
C THR A 250 8.42 5.97 15.71
N LEU A 251 7.51 5.84 14.73
CA LEU A 251 6.49 6.84 14.46
C LEU A 251 5.53 7.00 15.65
N LYS A 252 5.08 5.89 16.24
CA LYS A 252 4.25 5.91 17.46
C LYS A 252 4.96 6.60 18.61
N LEU A 253 6.25 6.30 18.83
CA LEU A 253 7.06 6.93 19.88
C LEU A 253 7.33 8.42 19.63
N SER A 254 7.17 8.89 18.40
CA SER A 254 7.31 10.32 18.09
C SER A 254 6.09 11.15 18.48
N ASP A 255 4.97 10.50 18.80
CA ASP A 255 3.77 11.16 19.31
C ASP A 255 4.03 11.85 20.65
N PRO A 256 3.65 13.12 20.82
CA PRO A 256 3.83 13.84 22.08
C PRO A 256 3.13 13.19 23.27
N GLU A 257 1.92 12.62 23.09
CA GLU A 257 1.19 11.94 24.15
C GLU A 257 1.87 10.65 24.58
N ILE A 258 2.35 9.86 23.62
CA ILE A 258 3.10 8.63 23.90
C ILE A 258 4.45 8.95 24.54
N LYS A 259 5.18 9.96 24.08
CA LYS A 259 6.41 10.43 24.73
C LYS A 259 6.18 10.82 26.19
N GLN A 260 5.07 11.49 26.48
CA GLN A 260 4.71 11.87 27.83
C GLN A 260 4.40 10.66 28.71
N GLN A 261 3.67 9.67 28.18
CA GLN A 261 3.39 8.41 28.87
C GLN A 261 4.67 7.62 29.15
N PHE A 262 5.57 7.50 28.16
CA PHE A 262 6.87 6.84 28.36
C PHE A 262 7.76 7.59 29.38
N ALA A 263 7.80 8.91 29.35
CA ALA A 263 8.54 9.71 30.30
C ALA A 263 7.98 9.51 31.72
N ALA A 264 6.65 9.51 31.89
CA ALA A 264 5.99 9.25 33.17
C ALA A 264 6.29 7.83 33.69
N HIS A 265 6.16 6.83 32.83
CA HIS A 265 6.42 5.43 33.18
C HIS A 265 7.91 5.16 33.48
N SER A 266 8.82 5.78 32.72
CA SER A 266 10.25 5.71 33.01
C SER A 266 10.62 6.35 34.33
N TYR A 267 9.90 7.41 34.72
CA TYR A 267 10.09 8.06 36.02
C TYR A 267 9.58 7.19 37.16
N GLU A 268 8.44 6.52 37.02
CA GLU A 268 7.92 5.56 37.99
C GLU A 268 8.85 4.35 38.14
N LEU A 269 9.38 3.81 37.04
CA LEU A 269 10.37 2.73 37.07
C LEU A 269 11.70 3.14 37.73
N ALA A 270 12.15 4.37 37.53
CA ALA A 270 13.36 4.90 38.13
C ALA A 270 13.17 5.25 39.64
N SER A 271 11.94 5.55 40.04
CA SER A 271 11.60 5.81 41.44
C SER A 271 11.23 4.57 42.26
N SER A 272 10.93 3.45 41.61
CA SER A 272 10.81 2.14 42.23
C SER A 272 12.22 1.54 42.35
N GLU A 273 12.60 1.01 43.53
CA GLU A 273 13.88 0.35 43.84
C GLU A 273 14.08 -0.96 43.03
N TRP A 274 13.77 -0.92 41.71
CA TRP A 274 14.03 -2.00 40.80
C TRP A 274 15.46 -1.89 40.27
N VAL A 275 16.37 -2.56 40.97
CA VAL A 275 17.70 -2.82 40.44
C VAL A 275 17.54 -3.87 39.32
N PRO A 276 17.80 -3.56 38.05
CA PRO A 276 17.82 -4.61 37.04
C PRO A 276 18.99 -5.54 37.37
N CYS A 277 18.70 -6.81 37.62
CA CYS A 277 19.69 -7.85 37.57
C CYS A 277 20.20 -7.98 36.12
N LEU A 278 21.07 -7.08 35.68
CA LEU A 278 21.99 -7.30 34.60
C LEU A 278 23.23 -7.95 35.20
N GLY A 279 23.08 -9.21 35.57
CA GLY A 279 24.17 -10.10 35.88
C GLY A 279 24.48 -10.96 34.67
N LEU A 280 25.65 -10.70 34.05
CA LEU A 280 26.46 -11.54 33.15
C LEU A 280 25.90 -11.75 31.76
#